data_873dbfe500eab4da43fe394d9cfc191a
#
_entry.id   873dbfe500eab4da43fe394d9cfc191a
#
_cell.length_a   1.000
_cell.length_b   1.000
_cell.length_c   1.000
_cell.angle_alpha   90.00
_cell.angle_beta   90.00
_cell.angle_gamma   90.00
#
_symmetry.space_group_name_H-M   'P 1'
#
loop_
_entity.id
_entity.type
_entity.pdbx_description
1 polymer ?
#
loop_
_entity_poly.entity_id
_entity_poly.type
_entity_poly.pdbx_seq_one_letter_code
_entity_poly.pdbx_strand_id
1 'polypeptide(L)'
;MEQEHIPGRPMYSVGDRVSFQMTFDKNVETFDGVIEIIDRFGAWEIDNPREPSYDILVCNWRGSGEMMLVKHVRESNIVKTTKG
;
A
#
# COMPACT_ATOMS: atom_id res chain seq x y z
N MET A 1 -11.45 14.93 10.40
CA MET A 1 -12.27 13.70 10.26
C MET A 1 -11.38 12.55 9.82
N GLU A 2 -11.40 11.48 10.56
CA GLU A 2 -10.58 10.32 10.22
C GLU A 2 -11.17 9.57 9.05
N GLN A 3 -10.30 9.08 8.18
CA GLN A 3 -10.72 8.19 7.11
C GLN A 3 -10.84 6.79 7.65
N GLU A 4 -11.91 6.13 7.31
CA GLU A 4 -12.12 4.75 7.71
C GLU A 4 -11.62 3.81 6.61
N HIS A 5 -10.92 2.78 7.04
CA HIS A 5 -10.40 1.75 6.14
C HIS A 5 -11.31 0.54 6.26
N ILE A 6 -12.30 0.47 5.38
CA ILE A 6 -13.39 -0.49 5.48
C ILE A 6 -13.12 -1.69 4.56
N PRO A 7 -13.17 -2.92 5.10
CA PRO A 7 -13.04 -4.11 4.25
C PRO A 7 -14.04 -4.07 3.09
N GLY A 8 -13.59 -4.43 1.91
CA GLY A 8 -14.41 -4.45 0.71
C GLY A 8 -14.56 -3.11 0.02
N ARG A 9 -14.02 -2.04 0.60
CA ARG A 9 -14.14 -0.68 0.04
C ARG A 9 -12.78 -0.03 -0.13
N PRO A 10 -11.97 -0.47 -1.09
CA PRO A 10 -10.64 0.14 -1.30
C PRO A 10 -10.80 1.61 -1.72
N MET A 11 -9.96 2.45 -1.13
CA MET A 11 -9.94 3.89 -1.43
C MET A 11 -9.13 4.22 -2.67
N TYR A 12 -8.31 3.28 -3.13
CA TYR A 12 -7.37 3.50 -4.23
C TYR A 12 -7.63 2.50 -5.34
N SER A 13 -7.13 2.81 -6.52
CA SER A 13 -7.33 1.98 -7.71
C SER A 13 -6.00 1.51 -8.29
N VAL A 14 -6.04 0.41 -9.02
CA VAL A 14 -4.89 -0.06 -9.80
C VAL A 14 -4.45 1.07 -10.73
N GLY A 15 -3.15 1.34 -10.75
CA GLY A 15 -2.58 2.43 -11.53
C GLY A 15 -2.39 3.72 -10.76
N ASP A 16 -2.97 3.85 -9.57
CA ASP A 16 -2.77 5.06 -8.77
C ASP A 16 -1.33 5.12 -8.25
N ARG A 17 -0.77 6.32 -8.27
CA ARG A 17 0.51 6.58 -7.60
C ARG A 17 0.24 6.96 -6.16
N VAL A 18 0.93 6.29 -5.27
CA VAL A 18 0.76 6.51 -3.84
C VAL A 18 2.10 6.58 -3.14
N SER A 19 2.10 7.24 -2.00
CA SER A 19 3.21 7.20 -1.05
C SER A 19 2.75 6.39 0.15
N PHE A 20 3.59 5.50 0.62
CA PHE A 20 3.24 4.64 1.76
C PHE A 20 4.44 4.49 2.68
N GLN A 21 4.17 4.10 3.92
CA GLN A 21 5.19 3.96 4.95
C GLN A 21 5.39 2.51 5.32
N MET A 22 6.64 2.16 5.59
CA MET A 22 7.01 0.87 6.14
C MET A 22 8.02 1.08 7.25
N THR A 23 8.07 0.15 8.19
CA THR A 23 9.00 0.21 9.30
C THR A 23 10.09 -0.84 9.14
N PHE A 24 11.33 -0.40 9.18
CA PHE A 24 12.51 -1.27 9.16
C PHE A 24 13.34 -0.96 10.40
N ASP A 25 13.60 -1.97 11.22
CA ASP A 25 14.40 -1.80 12.43
C ASP A 25 14.03 -0.55 13.24
N LYS A 26 12.74 -0.38 13.50
CA LYS A 26 12.19 0.76 14.25
C LYS A 26 12.26 2.10 13.51
N ASN A 27 12.74 2.11 12.28
CA ASN A 27 12.76 3.33 11.46
C ASN A 27 11.62 3.29 10.46
N VAL A 28 10.87 4.36 10.38
CA VAL A 28 9.80 4.50 9.40
C VAL A 28 10.37 5.11 8.13
N GLU A 29 10.17 4.43 7.01
CA GLU A 29 10.60 4.93 5.71
C GLU A 29 9.38 5.10 4.81
N THR A 30 9.42 6.11 3.96
CA THR A 30 8.35 6.40 3.01
C THR A 30 8.79 6.04 1.60
N PHE A 31 7.93 5.38 0.88
CA PHE A 31 8.18 4.97 -0.50
C PHE A 31 7.07 5.46 -1.40
N ASP A 32 7.41 5.67 -2.67
CA ASP A 32 6.46 6.01 -3.70
C ASP A 32 6.36 4.86 -4.68
N GLY A 33 5.16 4.56 -5.11
CA GLY A 33 4.96 3.49 -6.08
C GLY A 33 3.60 3.55 -6.75
N VAL A 34 3.35 2.53 -7.57
CA VAL A 34 2.11 2.40 -8.33
C VAL A 34 1.38 1.15 -7.88
N ILE A 35 0.10 1.27 -7.61
CA ILE A 35 -0.72 0.13 -7.21
C ILE A 35 -0.90 -0.82 -8.38
N GLU A 36 -0.53 -2.09 -8.18
CA GLU A 36 -0.65 -3.14 -9.18
C GLU A 36 -1.79 -4.10 -8.87
N ILE A 37 -1.99 -4.42 -7.61
CA ILE A 37 -3.00 -5.39 -7.19
C ILE A 37 -3.70 -4.87 -5.94
N ILE A 38 -5.00 -5.10 -5.87
CA ILE A 38 -5.80 -4.74 -4.71
C ILE A 38 -6.39 -5.99 -4.10
N ASP A 39 -6.19 -6.17 -2.79
CA ASP A 39 -6.87 -7.18 -2.01
C ASP A 39 -7.91 -6.46 -1.15
N ARG A 40 -9.16 -6.59 -1.51
CA ARG A 40 -10.24 -5.80 -0.94
C ARG A 40 -10.48 -6.09 0.55
N PHE A 41 -10.14 -7.28 0.99
CA PHE A 41 -10.40 -7.72 2.36
C PHE A 41 -9.14 -7.97 3.16
N GLY A 42 -8.00 -7.58 2.63
CA GLY A 42 -6.72 -7.84 3.27
C GLY A 42 -6.21 -9.25 3.00
N ALA A 43 -4.89 -9.40 2.94
CA ALA A 43 -4.28 -10.61 2.43
C ALA A 43 -4.39 -11.83 3.34
N TRP A 44 -4.61 -11.64 4.63
CA TRP A 44 -4.38 -12.70 5.59
C TRP A 44 -5.63 -13.17 6.33
N GLU A 45 -6.76 -12.51 6.14
CA GLU A 45 -7.91 -12.69 7.01
C GLU A 45 -9.16 -13.11 6.26
N ILE A 46 -9.26 -14.39 5.97
CA ILE A 46 -10.45 -14.93 5.29
C ILE A 46 -11.66 -14.86 6.21
N ASP A 47 -11.50 -15.27 7.47
CA ASP A 47 -12.60 -15.32 8.43
C ASP A 47 -12.79 -14.04 9.21
N ASN A 48 -11.87 -13.11 9.08
CA ASN A 48 -11.90 -11.84 9.81
C ASN A 48 -11.42 -10.73 8.87
N PRO A 49 -12.30 -10.26 7.98
CA PRO A 49 -11.93 -9.26 6.98
C PRO A 49 -11.32 -8.02 7.61
N ARG A 50 -10.25 -7.54 7.01
CA ARG A 50 -9.54 -6.36 7.44
C ARG A 50 -9.58 -5.28 6.38
N GLU A 51 -8.95 -4.16 6.70
CA GLU A 51 -8.81 -3.09 5.73
C GLU A 51 -8.18 -3.60 4.44
N PRO A 52 -8.48 -2.97 3.30
CA PRO A 52 -7.86 -3.36 2.05
C PRO A 52 -6.34 -3.27 2.11
N SER A 53 -5.69 -4.14 1.37
CA SER A 53 -4.24 -4.09 1.20
C SER A 53 -3.91 -4.04 -0.28
N TYR A 54 -2.67 -3.63 -0.57
CA TYR A 54 -2.26 -3.34 -1.94
C TYR A 54 -0.87 -3.90 -2.19
N ASP A 55 -0.66 -4.40 -3.41
CA ASP A 55 0.68 -4.70 -3.88
C ASP A 55 1.12 -3.49 -4.70
N ILE A 56 2.22 -2.87 -4.31
CA ILE A 56 2.68 -1.60 -4.86
C ILE A 56 4.06 -1.77 -5.47
N LEU A 57 4.18 -1.39 -6.74
CA LEU A 57 5.44 -1.47 -7.47
C LEU A 57 6.27 -0.22 -7.21
N VAL A 58 7.42 -0.41 -6.61
CA VAL A 58 8.35 0.67 -6.29
C VAL A 58 9.57 0.57 -7.20
N CYS A 59 9.89 1.68 -7.88
CA CYS A 59 11.09 1.77 -8.70
C CYS A 59 12.27 2.19 -7.83
N ASN A 60 13.47 1.75 -8.20
CA ASN A 60 14.68 2.09 -7.49
C ASN A 60 14.60 1.78 -5.99
N TRP A 61 14.23 0.54 -5.68
CA TRP A 61 14.02 0.10 -4.32
C TRP A 61 15.23 0.40 -3.42
N ARG A 62 15.02 1.28 -2.45
CA ARG A 62 16.02 1.69 -1.47
C ARG A 62 17.38 2.07 -2.10
N GLY A 63 17.34 2.66 -3.29
CA GLY A 63 18.55 3.10 -3.97
C GLY A 63 19.31 2.02 -4.74
N SER A 64 18.72 0.83 -4.84
CA SER A 64 19.38 -0.31 -5.52
C SER A 64 19.34 -0.24 -7.04
N GLY A 65 18.47 0.59 -7.59
CA GLY A 65 18.21 0.62 -9.04
C GLY A 65 17.24 -0.46 -9.50
N GLU A 66 16.76 -1.29 -8.60
CA GLU A 66 15.86 -2.39 -8.93
C GLU A 66 14.42 -2.04 -8.61
N MET A 67 13.49 -2.72 -9.30
CA MET A 67 12.07 -2.62 -9.00
C MET A 67 11.70 -3.66 -7.95
N MET A 68 10.79 -3.28 -7.06
CA MET A 68 10.31 -4.17 -6.01
C MET A 68 8.80 -4.09 -5.96
N LEU A 69 8.13 -5.24 -6.02
CA LEU A 69 6.70 -5.32 -5.76
C LEU A 69 6.52 -5.55 -4.26
N VAL A 70 6.11 -4.51 -3.56
CA VAL A 70 5.88 -4.59 -2.12
C VAL A 70 4.48 -5.09 -1.91
N LYS A 71 4.35 -6.27 -1.31
CA LYS A 71 3.08 -6.95 -1.15
C LYS A 71 2.41 -6.61 0.17
N HIS A 72 1.08 -6.61 0.13
CA HIS A 72 0.25 -6.54 1.33
C HIS A 72 0.46 -5.26 2.15
N VAL A 73 0.58 -4.15 1.44
CA VAL A 73 0.64 -2.84 2.09
C VAL A 73 -0.77 -2.49 2.56
N ARG A 74 -0.94 -2.28 3.86
CA ARG A 74 -2.24 -1.92 4.41
C ARG A 74 -2.65 -0.53 3.95
N GLU A 75 -3.93 -0.35 3.72
CA GLU A 75 -4.46 0.95 3.28
C GLU A 75 -4.07 2.07 4.24
N SER A 76 -4.09 1.78 5.54
CA SER A 76 -3.72 2.77 6.56
C SER A 76 -2.25 3.20 6.50
N ASN A 77 -1.40 2.43 5.83
CA ASN A 77 -0.01 2.79 5.64
C ASN A 77 0.21 3.70 4.42
N ILE A 78 -0.80 3.87 3.59
CA ILE A 78 -0.75 4.79 2.46
C ILE A 78 -1.05 6.18 2.98
N VAL A 79 -0.11 7.10 2.80
CA VAL A 79 -0.22 8.44 3.41
C VAL A 79 -0.60 9.51 2.40
N LYS A 80 -0.46 9.22 1.11
CA LYS A 80 -0.69 10.23 0.09
C LYS A 80 -0.93 9.58 -1.26
N THR A 81 -1.88 10.13 -2.00
CA THR A 81 -2.12 9.75 -3.40
C THR A 81 -1.63 10.86 -4.30
N THR A 82 -0.82 10.51 -5.29
CA THR A 82 -0.41 11.46 -6.32
C THR A 82 -1.08 11.02 -7.61
N LYS A 83 -2.08 11.75 -8.03
CA LYS A 83 -2.72 11.49 -9.32
C LYS A 83 -2.04 12.35 -10.36
N GLY A 84 -1.34 11.70 -11.24
CA GLY A 84 -0.65 12.37 -12.32
C GLY A 84 -1.57 12.71 -13.47
#